data_ce1a6bb81c1f955ccad27667b6706a1f
#
_entry.id   ce1a6bb81c1f955ccad27667b6706a1f
#
_cell.length_a   1.000
_cell.length_b   1.000
_cell.length_c   1.000
_cell.angle_alpha   90.00
_cell.angle_beta   90.00
_cell.angle_gamma   90.00
#
_symmetry.space_group_name_H-M   'P 1'
#
loop_
_entity.id
_entity.type
_entity.pdbx_description
1 polymer ?
#
loop_
_entity_poly.entity_id
_entity_poly.type
_entity_poly.pdbx_seq_one_letter_code
_entity_poly.pdbx_strand_id
1 'polypeptide(L)'
;MSNQRQWAREAIRVIEADFQRSADTHLIPLPLPGFPSVELYFKDESSHPTGSLKHRLARSLFLYALCNGWLRPGAPVIEASSGSTAISEAYFARLLGLPFIAVMPASTSQEKIAQIAFYGGQSHLEIGRASCRERV
;
A
#
# COMPACT_ATOMS: atom_id res chain seq x y z
N MET A 1 15.74 -8.82 -25.32
CA MET A 1 14.63 -8.75 -24.34
C MET A 1 14.10 -7.33 -24.35
N SER A 2 12.76 -7.11 -24.31
CA SER A 2 12.23 -5.74 -24.33
C SER A 2 12.62 -4.99 -23.06
N ASN A 3 12.91 -3.71 -23.15
CA ASN A 3 13.26 -2.82 -22.03
C ASN A 3 12.24 -2.91 -20.88
N GLN A 4 10.95 -3.08 -21.20
CA GLN A 4 9.88 -3.25 -20.23
C GLN A 4 10.03 -4.52 -19.37
N ARG A 5 10.44 -5.66 -19.97
CA ARG A 5 10.64 -6.90 -19.22
C ARG A 5 11.83 -6.82 -18.26
N GLN A 6 12.88 -6.12 -18.66
CA GLN A 6 14.04 -5.91 -17.80
C GLN A 6 13.68 -5.02 -16.61
N TRP A 7 12.97 -3.92 -16.86
CA TRP A 7 12.46 -3.05 -15.80
C TRP A 7 11.53 -3.79 -14.82
N ALA A 8 10.57 -4.59 -15.33
CA ALA A 8 9.66 -5.34 -14.49
C ALA A 8 10.39 -6.35 -13.57
N ARG A 9 11.44 -7.02 -14.08
CA ARG A 9 12.28 -7.90 -13.25
C ARG A 9 12.97 -7.14 -12.12
N GLU A 10 13.51 -5.98 -12.40
CA GLU A 10 14.16 -5.15 -11.39
C GLU A 10 13.15 -4.62 -10.37
N ALA A 11 12.00 -4.15 -10.82
CA ALA A 11 10.92 -3.71 -9.96
C ALA A 11 10.45 -4.82 -8.99
N ILE A 12 10.30 -6.06 -9.47
CA ILE A 12 9.96 -7.22 -8.63
C ILE A 12 11.04 -7.44 -7.57
N ARG A 13 12.33 -7.40 -7.93
CA ARG A 13 13.42 -7.55 -6.96
C ARG A 13 13.39 -6.50 -5.87
N VAL A 14 13.10 -5.26 -6.22
CA VAL A 14 12.97 -4.16 -5.25
C VAL A 14 11.84 -4.42 -4.26
N ILE A 15 10.69 -4.87 -4.75
CA ILE A 15 9.54 -5.20 -3.90
C ILE A 15 9.81 -6.43 -3.02
N GLU A 16 10.47 -7.45 -3.55
CA GLU A 16 10.86 -8.65 -2.78
C GLU A 16 11.89 -8.34 -1.70
N ALA A 17 12.83 -7.44 -1.96
CA ALA A 17 13.78 -6.99 -0.96
C ALA A 17 13.09 -6.25 0.19
N ASP A 18 12.07 -5.44 -0.09
CA ASP A 18 11.24 -4.82 0.95
C ASP A 18 10.47 -5.86 1.76
N PHE A 19 9.94 -6.89 1.10
CA PHE A 19 9.27 -8.00 1.79
C PHE A 19 10.17 -8.72 2.78
N GLN A 20 11.39 -9.07 2.39
CA GLN A 20 12.34 -9.75 3.29
C GLN A 20 12.67 -8.91 4.52
N ARG A 21 12.64 -7.58 4.40
CA ARG A 21 12.88 -6.67 5.52
C ARG A 21 11.71 -6.58 6.50
N SER A 22 10.47 -6.81 6.04
CA SER A 22 9.24 -6.61 6.82
C SER A 22 8.25 -7.80 6.72
N ALA A 23 8.74 -8.99 6.40
CA ALA A 23 7.91 -10.17 6.14
C ALA A 23 7.14 -10.63 7.37
N ASP A 24 7.80 -10.64 8.53
CA ASP A 24 7.23 -11.14 9.77
C ASP A 24 6.81 -9.99 10.68
N THR A 25 5.56 -10.07 11.11
CA THR A 25 5.01 -9.18 12.13
C THR A 25 4.68 -9.99 13.38
N HIS A 26 4.80 -9.35 14.55
CA HIS A 26 4.66 -10.04 15.83
C HIS A 26 3.23 -10.46 16.11
N LEU A 27 3.08 -11.61 16.77
CA LEU A 27 1.86 -12.01 17.44
C LEU A 27 1.99 -11.66 18.92
N ILE A 28 1.07 -10.83 19.42
CA ILE A 28 1.05 -10.35 20.80
C ILE A 28 -0.06 -11.11 21.52
N PRO A 29 0.24 -12.00 22.49
CA PRO A 29 -0.79 -12.69 23.22
C PRO A 29 -1.57 -11.73 24.13
N LEU A 30 -2.89 -11.86 24.13
CA LEU A 30 -3.77 -11.15 25.05
C LEU A 30 -4.45 -12.17 25.98
N PRO A 31 -4.00 -12.31 27.23
CA PRO A 31 -4.66 -13.19 28.19
C PRO A 31 -6.09 -12.75 28.49
N LEU A 32 -7.02 -13.68 28.45
CA LEU A 32 -8.43 -13.47 28.81
C LEU A 32 -8.76 -14.26 30.09
N PRO A 33 -8.60 -13.67 31.29
CA PRO A 33 -8.80 -14.42 32.56
C PRO A 33 -10.19 -15.04 32.73
N GLY A 34 -11.22 -14.41 32.11
CA GLY A 34 -12.60 -14.96 32.15
C GLY A 34 -12.86 -16.09 31.15
N PHE A 35 -11.92 -16.41 30.27
CA PHE A 35 -12.06 -17.41 29.21
C PHE A 35 -10.78 -18.24 29.04
N PRO A 36 -10.44 -19.10 30.01
CA PRO A 36 -9.14 -19.78 30.04
C PRO A 36 -8.93 -20.79 28.90
N SER A 37 -10.00 -21.17 28.19
CA SER A 37 -9.92 -22.06 27.02
C SER A 37 -9.77 -21.29 25.67
N VAL A 38 -9.68 -19.96 25.72
CA VAL A 38 -9.54 -19.12 24.50
C VAL A 38 -8.15 -18.51 24.48
N GLU A 39 -7.41 -18.79 23.42
CA GLU A 39 -6.15 -18.12 23.11
C GLU A 39 -6.41 -16.98 22.13
N LEU A 40 -6.19 -15.73 22.58
CA LEU A 40 -6.33 -14.54 21.74
C LEU A 40 -4.97 -13.92 21.46
N TYR A 41 -4.76 -13.56 20.22
CA TYR A 41 -3.54 -12.89 19.77
C TYR A 41 -3.89 -11.67 18.91
N PHE A 42 -3.11 -10.60 19.08
CA PHE A 42 -3.07 -9.49 18.13
C PHE A 42 -1.94 -9.69 17.14
N LYS A 43 -2.23 -9.52 15.86
CA LYS A 43 -1.22 -9.44 14.82
C LYS A 43 -0.77 -7.98 14.68
N ASP A 44 0.47 -7.67 15.05
CA ASP A 44 1.01 -6.31 14.98
C ASP A 44 1.43 -5.95 13.56
N GLU A 45 0.51 -5.39 12.80
CA GLU A 45 0.77 -4.90 11.44
C GLU A 45 1.25 -3.43 11.40
N SER A 46 1.41 -2.78 12.57
CA SER A 46 1.92 -1.41 12.67
C SER A 46 3.43 -1.32 12.41
N SER A 47 4.14 -2.43 12.53
CA SER A 47 5.59 -2.53 12.30
C SER A 47 6.00 -2.44 10.81
N HIS A 48 5.05 -2.48 9.89
CA HIS A 48 5.34 -2.24 8.48
C HIS A 48 5.81 -0.80 8.22
N PRO A 49 6.63 -0.57 7.16
CA PRO A 49 7.10 0.78 6.80
C PRO A 49 6.02 1.83 6.68
N THR A 50 4.80 1.45 6.28
CA THR A 50 3.65 2.35 6.17
C THR A 50 2.70 2.29 7.38
N GLY A 51 3.09 1.61 8.45
CA GLY A 51 2.37 1.56 9.72
C GLY A 51 1.02 0.84 9.68
N SER A 52 0.74 0.00 8.68
CA SER A 52 -0.56 -0.68 8.60
C SER A 52 -0.52 -1.98 7.79
N LEU A 53 -1.52 -2.83 8.02
CA LEU A 53 -1.75 -4.06 7.25
C LEU A 53 -1.91 -3.83 5.73
N LYS A 54 -2.23 -2.61 5.31
CA LYS A 54 -2.38 -2.26 3.89
C LYS A 54 -1.07 -2.29 3.13
N HIS A 55 0.05 -2.26 3.82
CA HIS A 55 1.35 -2.49 3.23
C HIS A 55 1.43 -3.84 2.49
N ARG A 56 0.90 -4.92 3.09
CA ARG A 56 0.83 -6.24 2.45
C ARG A 56 -0.07 -6.25 1.22
N LEU A 57 -1.23 -5.57 1.32
CA LEU A 57 -2.16 -5.44 0.20
C LEU A 57 -1.50 -4.70 -0.96
N ALA A 58 -0.95 -3.51 -0.71
CA ALA A 58 -0.30 -2.70 -1.74
C ALA A 58 0.84 -3.45 -2.42
N ARG A 59 1.69 -4.16 -1.65
CA ARG A 59 2.73 -5.02 -2.22
C ARG A 59 2.15 -6.04 -3.19
N SER A 60 1.09 -6.75 -2.80
CA SER A 60 0.47 -7.77 -3.64
C SER A 60 -0.13 -7.18 -4.91
N LEU A 61 -0.77 -6.01 -4.82
CA LEU A 61 -1.32 -5.31 -5.97
C LEU A 61 -0.23 -4.91 -6.97
N PHE A 62 0.89 -4.36 -6.48
CA PHE A 62 2.02 -3.98 -7.33
C PHE A 62 2.68 -5.19 -7.99
N LEU A 63 2.92 -6.29 -7.26
CA LEU A 63 3.46 -7.52 -7.82
C LEU A 63 2.53 -8.09 -8.90
N TYR A 64 1.23 -8.14 -8.62
CA TYR A 64 0.24 -8.61 -9.58
C TYR A 64 0.22 -7.75 -10.85
N ALA A 65 0.23 -6.43 -10.70
CA ALA A 65 0.23 -5.50 -11.83
C ALA A 65 1.53 -5.59 -12.66
N LEU A 66 2.69 -5.79 -12.02
CA LEU A 66 3.98 -6.02 -12.70
C LEU A 66 3.97 -7.33 -13.49
N CYS A 67 3.50 -8.42 -12.90
CA CYS A 67 3.45 -9.73 -13.54
C CYS A 67 2.51 -9.74 -14.76
N ASN A 68 1.42 -8.94 -14.71
CA ASN A 68 0.48 -8.80 -15.82
C ASN A 68 0.88 -7.71 -16.84
N GLY A 69 2.00 -7.01 -16.63
CA GLY A 69 2.48 -5.96 -17.53
C GLY A 69 1.64 -4.68 -17.53
N TRP A 70 0.83 -4.47 -16.49
CA TRP A 70 -0.02 -3.29 -16.34
C TRP A 70 0.79 -2.06 -15.89
N LEU A 71 1.81 -2.26 -15.07
CA LEU A 71 2.74 -1.20 -14.72
C LEU A 71 3.84 -1.07 -15.78
N ARG A 72 4.17 0.17 -16.11
CA ARG A 72 5.20 0.52 -17.09
C ARG A 72 6.14 1.58 -16.54
N PRO A 73 7.41 1.62 -16.98
CA PRO A 73 8.34 2.65 -16.56
C PRO A 73 7.76 4.05 -16.80
N GLY A 74 7.76 4.89 -15.76
CA GLY A 74 7.32 6.28 -15.82
C GLY A 74 5.81 6.51 -15.92
N ALA A 75 4.99 5.44 -16.05
CA ALA A 75 3.54 5.60 -16.08
C ALA A 75 3.00 5.90 -14.67
N PRO A 76 2.04 6.83 -14.53
CA PRO A 76 1.44 7.12 -13.24
C PRO A 76 0.58 5.96 -12.74
N VAL A 77 0.63 5.74 -11.43
CA VAL A 77 -0.30 4.87 -10.70
C VAL A 77 -1.37 5.76 -10.09
N ILE A 78 -2.63 5.43 -10.33
CA ILE A 78 -3.79 6.19 -9.84
C ILE A 78 -4.64 5.26 -9.00
N GLU A 79 -4.95 5.68 -7.78
CA GLU A 79 -5.80 4.92 -6.85
C GLU A 79 -6.88 5.79 -6.24
N ALA A 80 -8.10 5.28 -6.24
CA ALA A 80 -9.25 5.93 -5.57
C ALA A 80 -9.34 5.44 -4.12
N SER A 81 -8.58 6.05 -3.23
CA SER A 81 -8.54 5.69 -1.81
C SER A 81 -8.11 6.88 -0.94
N SER A 82 -8.82 7.07 0.16
CA SER A 82 -8.50 8.10 1.18
C SER A 82 -7.81 7.54 2.42
N GLY A 83 -7.41 6.28 2.38
CA GLY A 83 -6.93 5.58 3.57
C GLY A 83 -5.51 5.04 3.45
N SER A 84 -5.20 4.11 4.35
CA SER A 84 -3.90 3.46 4.45
C SER A 84 -3.50 2.70 3.17
N THR A 85 -4.45 2.34 2.30
CA THR A 85 -4.15 1.74 1.00
C THR A 85 -3.37 2.72 0.12
N ALA A 86 -3.90 3.95 -0.07
CA ALA A 86 -3.21 4.97 -0.87
C ALA A 86 -1.83 5.32 -0.31
N ILE A 87 -1.68 5.39 1.03
CA ILE A 87 -0.38 5.65 1.67
C ILE A 87 0.60 4.52 1.35
N SER A 88 0.15 3.26 1.45
CA SER A 88 1.00 2.10 1.17
C SER A 88 1.35 1.99 -0.32
N GLU A 89 0.43 2.33 -1.21
CA GLU A 89 0.69 2.34 -2.66
C GLU A 89 1.64 3.48 -3.06
N ALA A 90 1.52 4.67 -2.45
CA ALA A 90 2.47 5.75 -2.64
C ALA A 90 3.89 5.33 -2.26
N TYR A 91 4.04 4.57 -1.18
CA TYR A 91 5.33 3.99 -0.78
C TYR A 91 5.91 3.08 -1.87
N PHE A 92 5.14 2.11 -2.40
CA PHE A 92 5.64 1.21 -3.44
C PHE A 92 5.88 1.93 -4.77
N ALA A 93 5.04 2.88 -5.14
CA ALA A 93 5.27 3.73 -6.30
C ALA A 93 6.59 4.49 -6.19
N ARG A 94 6.89 5.06 -5.02
CA ARG A 94 8.18 5.70 -4.74
C ARG A 94 9.37 4.75 -4.90
N LEU A 95 9.26 3.51 -4.36
CA LEU A 95 10.32 2.51 -4.51
C LEU A 95 10.64 2.19 -5.97
N LEU A 96 9.63 2.22 -6.83
CA LEU A 96 9.75 1.93 -8.26
C LEU A 96 10.02 3.17 -9.13
N GLY A 97 10.10 4.36 -8.54
CA GLY A 97 10.26 5.61 -9.26
C GLY A 97 9.05 5.97 -10.14
N LEU A 98 7.85 5.55 -9.76
CA LEU A 98 6.61 5.82 -10.48
C LEU A 98 5.87 7.02 -9.86
N PRO A 99 5.28 7.92 -10.68
CA PRO A 99 4.35 8.91 -10.18
C PRO A 99 3.13 8.24 -9.54
N PHE A 100 2.64 8.79 -8.43
CA PHE A 100 1.45 8.29 -7.75
C PHE A 100 0.43 9.41 -7.52
N ILE A 101 -0.83 9.14 -7.82
CA ILE A 101 -1.95 10.06 -7.63
C ILE A 101 -3.05 9.35 -6.85
N ALA A 102 -3.34 9.85 -5.65
CA ALA A 102 -4.46 9.40 -4.85
C ALA A 102 -5.69 10.28 -5.12
N VAL A 103 -6.76 9.71 -5.61
CA VAL A 103 -8.06 10.37 -5.75
C VAL A 103 -8.85 10.13 -4.47
N MET A 104 -9.25 11.19 -3.78
CA MET A 104 -9.86 11.09 -2.46
C MET A 104 -10.90 12.19 -2.20
N PRO A 105 -11.85 11.96 -1.28
CA PRO A 105 -12.80 12.98 -0.88
C PRO A 105 -12.14 14.22 -0.28
N ALA A 106 -12.67 15.40 -0.54
CA ALA A 106 -12.20 16.66 0.03
C ALA A 106 -12.20 16.68 1.58
N SER A 107 -12.99 15.81 2.20
CA SER A 107 -13.04 15.63 3.66
C SER A 107 -11.91 14.77 4.24
N THR A 108 -10.98 14.30 3.41
CA THR A 108 -9.84 13.49 3.87
C THR A 108 -8.95 14.29 4.81
N SER A 109 -8.50 13.67 5.91
CA SER A 109 -7.68 14.35 6.91
C SER A 109 -6.34 14.82 6.34
N GLN A 110 -5.89 15.98 6.78
CA GLN A 110 -4.60 16.56 6.36
C GLN A 110 -3.40 15.64 6.69
N GLU A 111 -3.49 14.87 7.76
CA GLU A 111 -2.46 13.90 8.14
C GLU A 111 -2.25 12.85 7.04
N LYS A 112 -3.32 12.27 6.49
CA LYS A 112 -3.23 11.29 5.40
C LYS A 112 -2.70 11.89 4.11
N ILE A 113 -3.12 13.11 3.79
CA ILE A 113 -2.60 13.87 2.65
C ILE A 113 -1.09 14.09 2.81
N ALA A 114 -0.65 14.49 4.00
CA ALA A 114 0.77 14.70 4.30
C ALA A 114 1.58 13.39 4.21
N GLN A 115 1.03 12.26 4.65
CA GLN A 115 1.69 10.95 4.54
C GLN A 115 1.86 10.51 3.08
N ILE A 116 0.85 10.74 2.23
CA ILE A 116 0.95 10.45 0.79
C ILE A 116 2.02 11.34 0.16
N ALA A 117 2.03 12.64 0.47
CA ALA A 117 3.03 13.59 -0.01
C ALA A 117 4.45 13.24 0.49
N PHE A 118 4.60 12.74 1.71
CA PHE A 118 5.87 12.25 2.25
C PHE A 118 6.49 11.15 1.39
N TYR A 119 5.65 10.26 0.82
CA TYR A 119 6.10 9.26 -0.14
C TYR A 119 6.18 9.77 -1.58
N GLY A 120 6.00 11.08 -1.82
CA GLY A 120 6.09 11.69 -3.15
C GLY A 120 4.82 11.53 -3.99
N GLY A 121 3.72 11.07 -3.40
CA GLY A 121 2.43 11.00 -4.08
C GLY A 121 1.72 12.35 -4.13
N GLN A 122 0.85 12.50 -5.09
CA GLN A 122 -0.04 13.65 -5.24
C GLN A 122 -1.45 13.27 -4.79
N SER A 123 -2.16 14.23 -4.18
CA SER A 123 -3.55 14.06 -3.78
C SER A 123 -4.46 14.88 -4.69
N HIS A 124 -5.44 14.21 -5.32
CA HIS A 124 -6.51 14.84 -6.06
C HIS A 124 -7.80 14.78 -5.26
N LEU A 125 -8.27 15.96 -4.82
CA LEU A 125 -9.45 16.05 -3.95
C LEU A 125 -10.72 16.20 -4.80
N GLU A 126 -11.63 15.23 -4.66
CA GLU A 126 -12.92 15.24 -5.31
C GLU A 126 -14.00 15.87 -4.42
N ILE A 127 -14.75 16.81 -4.98
CA ILE A 127 -15.93 17.41 -4.35
C ILE A 127 -17.13 16.56 -4.78
N GLY A 128 -17.42 15.48 -4.05
CA GLY A 128 -18.53 14.60 -4.34
C GLY A 128 -18.49 13.32 -3.50
N ARG A 129 -19.59 12.56 -3.50
CA ARG A 129 -19.65 11.24 -2.85
C ARG A 129 -18.87 10.22 -3.69
N ALA A 130 -17.56 10.24 -3.63
CA ALA A 130 -16.78 9.08 -3.99
C ALA A 130 -17.02 8.02 -2.90
N SER A 131 -18.09 7.25 -3.03
CA SER A 131 -18.25 6.08 -2.19
C SER A 131 -17.30 5.02 -2.71
N CYS A 132 -16.44 4.47 -1.83
CA CYS A 132 -15.64 3.28 -2.11
C CYS A 132 -16.50 2.03 -2.47
N ARG A 133 -17.78 2.21 -2.74
CA ARG A 133 -18.75 1.14 -3.06
C ARG A 133 -18.94 0.88 -4.55
N GLU A 134 -18.42 1.73 -5.41
CA GLU A 134 -18.49 1.52 -6.86
C GLU A 134 -17.15 1.04 -7.42
N ARG A 135 -16.74 -0.13 -6.96
CA ARG A 135 -15.81 -0.95 -7.74
C ARG A 135 -16.63 -2.03 -8.42
N VAL A 136 -16.93 -1.83 -9.65
CA VAL A 136 -17.31 -2.89 -10.57
C VAL A 136 -16.10 -3.23 -11.41
#